data_a2fb653ba7b4d3fb24221145324a60ca
#
_entry.id   a2fb653ba7b4d3fb24221145324a60ca
#
_cell.length_a   1.000
_cell.length_b   1.000
_cell.length_c   1.000
_cell.angle_alpha   90.00
_cell.angle_beta   90.00
_cell.angle_gamma   90.00
#
_symmetry.space_group_name_H-M   'P 1'
#
loop_
_entity.id
_entity.type
_entity.pdbx_description
1 polymer ?
#
loop_
_entity_poly.entity_id
_entity_poly.type
_entity_poly.pdbx_seq_one_letter_code
_entity_poly.pdbx_strand_id
1 'polypeptide(L)'
;MDRRRFLAGLGLACAAPVTGLPLLAATPAGQVLTATDVHVKDYPTVQAVRWIGETLERETQGRLRIRQYHSGQLGRESEAIDMARYGAIDMTRVYSGALNNAFPLTQALCLPYVFDSVAHMRRAMDQGVGDAVLRGFEQRGLVGLAIYDSGARCFYNARRPVVSPTDLHGLKIRVPASDIFIRMLRMFGANPTPLALGEVFSGMETHMIDGAENNMRSFYSSRHFEAASYWSQSDHSYAPDVLLISKRSLAALTPADRELMIATARASVGVMRALWDESDAAARKAVVDYGVRINDVDLEAFKRVSAPLLKDYLRKPELDSLYRRIRDLA
;
A
#
# COMPACT_ATOMS: atom_id res chain seq x y z
N MET A 1 -73.60 24.49 -44.87
CA MET A 1 -74.83 24.23 -44.05
C MET A 1 -74.29 23.85 -42.66
N ASP A 2 -74.24 24.81 -41.86
CA ASP A 2 -74.97 25.34 -40.73
C ASP A 2 -75.48 24.24 -39.75
N ARG A 3 -74.99 24.25 -38.52
CA ARG A 3 -75.82 24.43 -37.34
C ARG A 3 -74.98 24.35 -36.02
N ARG A 4 -75.03 25.50 -35.46
CA ARG A 4 -74.73 25.85 -34.05
C ARG A 4 -75.76 25.26 -33.09
N ARG A 5 -75.40 25.26 -31.83
CA ARG A 5 -76.18 25.28 -30.56
C ARG A 5 -76.31 23.92 -29.89
N PHE A 6 -76.02 23.74 -28.60
CA PHE A 6 -76.41 24.20 -27.30
C PHE A 6 -75.83 23.23 -26.30
N LEU A 7 -75.33 23.41 -25.14
CA LEU A 7 -75.85 24.05 -23.93
C LEU A 7 -74.72 24.10 -22.87
N ALA A 8 -74.79 25.12 -22.04
CA ALA A 8 -73.99 25.26 -20.83
C ALA A 8 -74.43 24.28 -19.73
N GLY A 9 -73.48 23.67 -19.02
CA GLY A 9 -73.73 22.93 -17.80
C GLY A 9 -72.69 23.37 -16.76
N LEU A 10 -73.14 24.12 -15.73
CA LEU A 10 -72.34 24.44 -14.55
C LEU A 10 -72.06 23.17 -13.81
N GLY A 11 -70.79 22.83 -13.71
CA GLY A 11 -70.27 21.83 -12.79
C GLY A 11 -69.43 22.48 -11.71
N LEU A 12 -69.92 22.55 -10.47
CA LEU A 12 -69.18 22.94 -9.30
C LEU A 12 -67.97 21.96 -9.15
N ALA A 13 -66.73 22.44 -9.34
CA ALA A 13 -65.55 21.70 -9.01
C ALA A 13 -65.27 21.84 -7.51
N CYS A 14 -65.54 20.79 -6.74
CA CYS A 14 -64.98 20.63 -5.37
C CYS A 14 -63.48 20.52 -5.47
N ALA A 15 -62.73 21.55 -5.06
CA ALA A 15 -61.27 21.49 -4.81
C ALA A 15 -61.09 20.68 -3.55
N ALA A 16 -60.71 19.40 -3.71
CA ALA A 16 -60.16 18.61 -2.61
C ALA A 16 -58.72 19.09 -2.32
N PRO A 17 -58.32 19.28 -1.04
CA PRO A 17 -56.94 19.60 -0.70
C PRO A 17 -56.08 18.40 -1.09
N VAL A 18 -55.15 18.60 -2.01
CA VAL A 18 -54.05 17.64 -2.27
C VAL A 18 -53.12 17.67 -1.05
N THR A 19 -53.40 16.76 -0.11
CA THR A 19 -52.44 16.48 0.97
C THR A 19 -51.15 16.01 0.32
N GLY A 20 -50.10 16.86 0.40
CA GLY A 20 -48.79 16.55 -0.12
C GLY A 20 -48.29 15.25 0.50
N LEU A 21 -48.17 14.21 -0.31
CA LEU A 21 -47.40 13.02 0.04
C LEU A 21 -46.00 13.50 0.35
N PRO A 22 -45.38 13.06 1.49
CA PRO A 22 -43.99 13.38 1.75
C PRO A 22 -43.18 12.85 0.57
N LEU A 23 -42.43 13.74 -0.07
CA LEU A 23 -41.41 13.36 -1.06
C LEU A 23 -40.44 12.42 -0.34
N LEU A 24 -40.61 11.12 -0.54
CA LEU A 24 -39.59 10.14 -0.13
C LEU A 24 -38.34 10.57 -0.85
N ALA A 25 -37.40 11.19 -0.11
CA ALA A 25 -36.09 11.51 -0.61
C ALA A 25 -35.50 10.20 -1.16
N ALA A 26 -35.29 10.15 -2.47
CA ALA A 26 -34.71 8.99 -3.11
C ALA A 26 -33.37 8.72 -2.40
N THR A 27 -33.26 7.56 -1.79
CA THR A 27 -32.01 7.13 -1.19
C THR A 27 -30.94 7.22 -2.30
N PRO A 28 -29.85 7.97 -2.11
CA PRO A 28 -28.82 8.06 -3.15
C PRO A 28 -28.39 6.67 -3.55
N ALA A 29 -28.29 6.40 -4.85
CA ALA A 29 -27.84 5.11 -5.36
C ALA A 29 -26.51 4.74 -4.68
N GLY A 30 -26.40 3.51 -4.17
CA GLY A 30 -25.23 3.07 -3.44
C GLY A 30 -23.97 3.16 -4.33
N GLN A 31 -22.91 3.73 -3.80
CA GLN A 31 -21.63 3.84 -4.48
C GLN A 31 -20.69 2.70 -4.07
N VAL A 32 -20.11 1.99 -5.04
CA VAL A 32 -19.17 0.91 -4.83
C VAL A 32 -17.79 1.37 -5.31
N LEU A 33 -16.84 1.54 -4.39
CA LEU A 33 -15.47 1.85 -4.69
C LEU A 33 -14.68 0.56 -4.97
N THR A 34 -13.83 0.58 -5.98
CA THR A 34 -12.93 -0.53 -6.33
C THR A 34 -11.57 -0.33 -5.66
N ALA A 35 -11.13 -1.30 -4.86
CA ALA A 35 -9.80 -1.30 -4.24
C ALA A 35 -8.96 -2.49 -4.72
N THR A 36 -7.65 -2.32 -4.89
CA THR A 36 -6.75 -3.41 -5.26
C THR A 36 -5.52 -3.51 -4.36
N ASP A 37 -5.01 -4.74 -4.23
CA ASP A 37 -3.78 -5.08 -3.52
C ASP A 37 -3.11 -6.29 -4.19
N VAL A 38 -1.79 -6.34 -4.22
CA VAL A 38 -1.04 -7.49 -4.77
C VAL A 38 -0.90 -8.64 -3.77
N HIS A 39 -1.13 -8.40 -2.49
CA HIS A 39 -1.06 -9.42 -1.45
C HIS A 39 -2.32 -10.29 -1.38
N VAL A 40 -2.18 -11.46 -0.77
CA VAL A 40 -3.27 -12.43 -0.57
C VAL A 40 -4.33 -11.90 0.40
N LYS A 41 -5.53 -12.49 0.35
CA LYS A 41 -6.72 -12.06 1.10
C LYS A 41 -6.47 -11.83 2.60
N ASP A 42 -5.67 -12.69 3.21
CA ASP A 42 -5.44 -12.66 4.67
C ASP A 42 -4.18 -11.88 5.08
N TYR A 43 -3.63 -11.09 4.17
CA TYR A 43 -2.53 -10.18 4.48
C TYR A 43 -3.04 -8.98 5.29
N PRO A 44 -2.30 -8.50 6.31
CA PRO A 44 -2.80 -7.46 7.23
C PRO A 44 -3.32 -6.19 6.56
N THR A 45 -2.63 -5.70 5.50
CA THR A 45 -3.07 -4.50 4.78
C THR A 45 -4.36 -4.73 4.01
N VAL A 46 -4.54 -5.93 3.42
CA VAL A 46 -5.77 -6.34 2.73
C VAL A 46 -6.94 -6.40 3.72
N GLN A 47 -6.71 -6.97 4.90
CA GLN A 47 -7.72 -7.04 5.95
C GLN A 47 -8.09 -5.65 6.50
N ALA A 48 -7.11 -4.73 6.62
CA ALA A 48 -7.37 -3.36 7.04
C ALA A 48 -8.26 -2.61 6.04
N VAL A 49 -8.03 -2.77 4.73
CA VAL A 49 -8.89 -2.18 3.69
C VAL A 49 -10.29 -2.80 3.69
N ARG A 50 -10.41 -4.11 3.96
CA ARG A 50 -11.71 -4.77 4.17
C ARG A 50 -12.44 -4.17 5.36
N TRP A 51 -11.77 -3.99 6.49
CA TRP A 51 -12.33 -3.34 7.67
C TRP A 51 -12.83 -1.92 7.38
N ILE A 52 -12.11 -1.14 6.55
CA ILE A 52 -12.59 0.16 6.07
C ILE A 52 -13.92 -0.03 5.33
N GLY A 53 -14.00 -0.97 4.38
CA GLY A 53 -15.21 -1.23 3.61
C GLY A 53 -16.41 -1.60 4.47
N GLU A 54 -16.23 -2.52 5.42
CA GLU A 54 -17.26 -2.94 6.39
C GLU A 54 -17.71 -1.78 7.28
N THR A 55 -16.79 -0.92 7.69
CA THR A 55 -17.12 0.26 8.51
C THR A 55 -17.90 1.28 7.70
N LEU A 56 -17.48 1.59 6.48
CA LEU A 56 -18.20 2.52 5.60
C LEU A 56 -19.60 2.00 5.27
N GLU A 57 -19.75 0.71 4.97
CA GLU A 57 -21.03 0.10 4.68
C GLU A 57 -21.99 0.23 5.87
N ARG A 58 -21.53 -0.05 7.08
CA ARG A 58 -22.29 0.07 8.31
C ARG A 58 -22.71 1.52 8.60
N GLU A 59 -21.75 2.44 8.61
CA GLU A 59 -21.99 3.86 8.95
C GLU A 59 -22.84 4.60 7.91
N THR A 60 -22.83 4.13 6.66
CA THR A 60 -23.64 4.71 5.56
C THR A 60 -24.88 3.89 5.23
N GLN A 61 -25.24 2.89 6.04
CA GLN A 61 -26.39 2.00 5.82
C GLN A 61 -26.39 1.37 4.43
N GLY A 62 -25.19 0.92 3.98
CA GLY A 62 -24.99 0.24 2.71
C GLY A 62 -24.82 1.17 1.50
N ARG A 63 -24.83 2.49 1.69
CA ARG A 63 -24.73 3.47 0.59
C ARG A 63 -23.31 3.57 0.03
N LEU A 64 -22.28 3.42 0.86
CA LEU A 64 -20.87 3.42 0.44
C LEU A 64 -20.23 2.07 0.76
N ARG A 65 -19.69 1.41 -0.27
CA ARG A 65 -19.09 0.08 -0.16
C ARG A 65 -17.73 0.03 -0.84
N ILE A 66 -16.88 -0.90 -0.42
CA ILE A 66 -15.62 -1.20 -1.11
C ILE A 66 -15.69 -2.62 -1.68
N ARG A 67 -15.45 -2.76 -2.99
CA ARG A 67 -15.16 -4.05 -3.63
C ARG A 67 -13.66 -4.18 -3.75
N GLN A 68 -13.10 -5.14 -3.02
CA GLN A 68 -11.66 -5.35 -2.97
C GLN A 68 -11.23 -6.50 -3.86
N TYR A 69 -10.18 -6.26 -4.66
CA TYR A 69 -9.47 -7.21 -5.49
C TYR A 69 -8.06 -7.41 -4.92
N HIS A 70 -7.81 -8.54 -4.29
CA HIS A 70 -6.53 -8.94 -3.71
C HIS A 70 -5.69 -9.78 -4.68
N SER A 71 -4.50 -10.25 -4.25
CA SER A 71 -3.66 -11.20 -4.99
C SER A 71 -3.27 -10.76 -6.41
N GLY A 72 -3.17 -9.44 -6.65
CA GLY A 72 -2.82 -8.91 -7.96
C GLY A 72 -3.85 -9.13 -9.06
N GLN A 73 -5.12 -9.39 -8.72
CA GLN A 73 -6.20 -9.65 -9.69
C GLN A 73 -6.38 -8.53 -10.73
N LEU A 74 -6.03 -7.29 -10.39
CA LEU A 74 -6.11 -6.15 -11.29
C LEU A 74 -4.73 -5.68 -11.80
N GLY A 75 -3.70 -6.53 -11.70
CA GLY A 75 -2.36 -6.24 -12.20
C GLY A 75 -1.32 -5.95 -11.13
N ARG A 76 -0.19 -5.44 -11.58
CA ARG A 76 0.98 -5.11 -10.75
C ARG A 76 0.80 -3.79 -10.01
N GLU A 77 1.62 -3.53 -8.98
CA GLU A 77 1.56 -2.26 -8.23
C GLU A 77 1.73 -1.02 -9.11
N SER A 78 2.64 -1.05 -10.08
CA SER A 78 2.83 0.06 -11.02
C SER A 78 1.59 0.37 -11.85
N GLU A 79 0.91 -0.67 -12.33
CA GLU A 79 -0.35 -0.54 -13.07
C GLU A 79 -1.48 -0.02 -12.18
N ALA A 80 -1.57 -0.53 -10.94
CA ALA A 80 -2.55 -0.09 -9.95
C ALA A 80 -2.38 1.39 -9.58
N ILE A 81 -1.14 1.89 -9.48
CA ILE A 81 -0.84 3.30 -9.26
C ILE A 81 -1.43 4.14 -10.40
N ASP A 82 -1.17 3.78 -11.65
CA ASP A 82 -1.65 4.53 -12.80
C ASP A 82 -3.17 4.42 -12.96
N MET A 83 -3.75 3.22 -12.77
CA MET A 83 -5.21 3.05 -12.79
C MET A 83 -5.90 3.95 -11.75
N ALA A 84 -5.37 4.05 -10.53
CA ALA A 84 -5.92 4.93 -9.49
C ALA A 84 -5.72 6.41 -9.83
N ARG A 85 -4.56 6.80 -10.38
CA ARG A 85 -4.30 8.20 -10.82
C ARG A 85 -5.28 8.68 -11.86
N TYR A 86 -5.64 7.81 -12.80
CA TYR A 86 -6.58 8.13 -13.88
C TYR A 86 -8.04 7.81 -13.54
N GLY A 87 -8.31 7.22 -12.38
CA GLY A 87 -9.65 6.91 -11.91
C GLY A 87 -10.28 5.67 -12.56
N ALA A 88 -9.47 4.76 -13.10
CA ALA A 88 -9.93 3.46 -13.58
C ALA A 88 -10.24 2.50 -12.41
N ILE A 89 -9.56 2.69 -11.27
CA ILE A 89 -9.91 2.13 -9.97
C ILE A 89 -9.94 3.26 -8.94
N ASP A 90 -10.59 3.03 -7.80
CA ASP A 90 -10.74 4.08 -6.79
C ASP A 90 -9.59 4.06 -5.78
N MET A 91 -9.16 2.90 -5.32
CA MET A 91 -8.18 2.76 -4.24
C MET A 91 -7.13 1.71 -4.56
N THR A 92 -5.94 1.92 -4.03
CA THR A 92 -4.87 0.91 -4.05
C THR A 92 -3.99 1.02 -2.81
N ARG A 93 -3.55 -0.11 -2.25
CA ARG A 93 -2.44 -0.15 -1.32
C ARG A 93 -1.18 -0.50 -2.10
N VAL A 94 -0.11 0.24 -1.90
CA VAL A 94 1.15 0.10 -2.63
C VAL A 94 2.34 0.18 -1.67
N TYR A 95 3.36 -0.61 -1.90
CA TYR A 95 4.65 -0.47 -1.24
C TYR A 95 5.32 0.86 -1.63
N SER A 96 5.86 1.60 -0.67
CA SER A 96 6.45 2.92 -0.94
C SER A 96 7.60 2.88 -1.96
N GLY A 97 8.33 1.77 -2.04
CA GLY A 97 9.36 1.56 -3.06
C GLY A 97 8.83 1.62 -4.49
N ALA A 98 7.64 1.10 -4.76
CA ALA A 98 7.00 1.19 -6.07
C ALA A 98 6.55 2.62 -6.44
N LEU A 99 6.44 3.50 -5.46
CA LEU A 99 6.06 4.91 -5.62
C LEU A 99 7.27 5.82 -5.88
N ASN A 100 8.49 5.39 -5.58
CA ASN A 100 9.69 6.23 -5.54
C ASN A 100 9.96 7.03 -6.81
N ASN A 101 9.70 6.44 -7.98
CA ASN A 101 9.98 7.09 -9.26
C ASN A 101 8.91 8.14 -9.61
N ALA A 102 7.67 7.90 -9.23
CA ALA A 102 6.55 8.81 -9.51
C ALA A 102 6.35 9.86 -8.39
N PHE A 103 6.68 9.52 -7.14
CA PHE A 103 6.43 10.35 -5.95
C PHE A 103 7.72 10.49 -5.13
N PRO A 104 8.59 11.46 -5.46
CA PRO A 104 9.96 11.53 -4.92
C PRO A 104 10.07 11.58 -3.39
N LEU A 105 9.08 12.14 -2.67
CA LEU A 105 9.12 12.18 -1.20
C LEU A 105 9.12 10.79 -0.55
N THR A 106 8.54 9.79 -1.22
CA THR A 106 8.57 8.40 -0.73
C THR A 106 9.98 7.81 -0.71
N GLN A 107 10.92 8.40 -1.46
CA GLN A 107 12.32 8.00 -1.48
C GLN A 107 12.94 8.09 -0.08
N ALA A 108 12.58 9.11 0.71
CA ALA A 108 13.10 9.28 2.07
C ALA A 108 12.78 8.08 2.97
N LEU A 109 11.63 7.43 2.77
CA LEU A 109 11.21 6.25 3.53
C LEU A 109 11.94 4.98 3.13
N CYS A 110 12.53 4.96 1.93
CA CYS A 110 13.17 3.77 1.35
C CYS A 110 14.70 3.81 1.42
N LEU A 111 15.28 4.89 1.95
CA LEU A 111 16.73 4.99 2.12
C LEU A 111 17.23 3.85 3.02
N PRO A 112 18.40 3.24 2.70
CA PRO A 112 18.93 2.15 3.51
C PRO A 112 19.16 2.61 4.95
N TYR A 113 18.67 1.79 5.90
CA TYR A 113 18.84 2.01 7.34
C TYR A 113 18.35 3.38 7.85
N VAL A 114 17.37 3.99 7.16
CA VAL A 114 16.76 5.25 7.61
C VAL A 114 15.98 5.06 8.91
N PHE A 115 15.41 3.90 9.13
CA PHE A 115 14.77 3.49 10.38
C PHE A 115 15.60 2.41 11.07
N ASP A 116 15.66 2.48 12.40
CA ASP A 116 16.39 1.52 13.23
C ASP A 116 15.53 0.31 13.65
N SER A 117 14.20 0.48 13.60
CA SER A 117 13.22 -0.53 14.00
C SER A 117 11.82 -0.21 13.49
N VAL A 118 10.90 -1.17 13.61
CA VAL A 118 9.46 -0.95 13.38
C VAL A 118 8.92 0.14 14.32
N ALA A 119 9.33 0.13 15.59
CA ALA A 119 8.90 1.13 16.57
C ALA A 119 9.35 2.55 16.18
N HIS A 120 10.60 2.70 15.70
CA HIS A 120 11.10 3.98 15.18
C HIS A 120 10.30 4.42 13.95
N MET A 121 10.06 3.53 12.99
CA MET A 121 9.27 3.84 11.81
C MET A 121 7.86 4.29 12.18
N ARG A 122 7.16 3.57 13.08
CA ARG A 122 5.83 3.95 13.58
C ARG A 122 5.83 5.35 14.19
N ARG A 123 6.80 5.65 15.09
CA ARG A 123 6.94 7.00 15.68
C ARG A 123 7.09 8.08 14.61
N ALA A 124 7.97 7.86 13.65
CA ALA A 124 8.19 8.83 12.59
C ALA A 124 6.91 9.08 11.76
N MET A 125 6.19 8.02 11.41
CA MET A 125 4.92 8.16 10.65
C MET A 125 3.87 8.90 11.47
N ASP A 126 3.71 8.58 12.75
CA ASP A 126 2.69 9.16 13.63
C ASP A 126 3.01 10.62 14.04
N GLN A 127 4.30 11.01 14.04
CA GLN A 127 4.75 12.36 14.42
C GLN A 127 4.99 13.27 13.21
N GLY A 128 4.20 13.10 12.15
CA GLY A 128 4.04 14.06 11.07
C GLY A 128 4.93 13.83 9.84
N VAL A 129 5.88 12.87 9.86
CA VAL A 129 6.59 12.47 8.62
C VAL A 129 5.58 11.82 7.66
N GLY A 130 4.71 10.95 8.18
CA GLY A 130 3.65 10.32 7.41
C GLY A 130 2.75 11.35 6.71
N ASP A 131 2.25 12.35 7.44
CA ASP A 131 1.42 13.40 6.86
C ASP A 131 2.16 14.23 5.78
N ALA A 132 3.46 14.48 5.96
CA ALA A 132 4.25 15.19 4.96
C ALA A 132 4.35 14.40 3.65
N VAL A 133 4.54 13.07 3.74
CA VAL A 133 4.60 12.20 2.57
C VAL A 133 3.22 12.08 1.92
N LEU A 134 2.14 11.89 2.71
CA LEU A 134 0.77 11.75 2.19
C LEU A 134 0.32 12.98 1.40
N ARG A 135 0.68 14.19 1.84
CA ARG A 135 0.39 15.43 1.06
C ARG A 135 1.05 15.47 -0.31
N GLY A 136 2.17 14.79 -0.49
CA GLY A 136 2.90 14.74 -1.76
C GLY A 136 2.14 14.05 -2.92
N PHE A 137 1.06 13.31 -2.64
CA PHE A 137 0.31 12.60 -3.67
C PHE A 137 -0.71 13.48 -4.41
N GLU A 138 -1.20 14.55 -3.78
CA GLU A 138 -2.33 15.35 -4.29
C GLU A 138 -2.06 16.02 -5.65
N GLN A 139 -0.82 16.42 -5.89
CA GLN A 139 -0.43 17.08 -7.13
C GLN A 139 -0.43 16.13 -8.35
N ARG A 140 -0.50 14.81 -8.11
CA ARG A 140 -0.40 13.80 -9.16
C ARG A 140 -1.63 12.90 -9.26
N GLY A 141 -2.79 13.41 -8.85
CA GLY A 141 -4.08 12.76 -9.06
C GLY A 141 -4.45 11.69 -8.02
N LEU A 142 -3.68 11.57 -6.94
CA LEU A 142 -3.95 10.67 -5.81
C LEU A 142 -4.10 11.45 -4.51
N VAL A 143 -4.76 10.85 -3.54
CA VAL A 143 -4.77 11.31 -2.14
C VAL A 143 -4.26 10.18 -1.26
N GLY A 144 -3.27 10.49 -0.44
CA GLY A 144 -2.76 9.56 0.56
C GLY A 144 -3.71 9.48 1.75
N LEU A 145 -4.22 8.30 2.05
CA LEU A 145 -5.19 8.07 3.13
C LEU A 145 -4.53 7.61 4.43
N ALA A 146 -3.59 6.66 4.34
CA ALA A 146 -2.93 6.06 5.49
C ALA A 146 -1.55 5.51 5.10
N ILE A 147 -0.69 5.37 6.12
CA ILE A 147 0.58 4.63 6.01
C ILE A 147 0.49 3.40 6.89
N TYR A 148 0.81 2.25 6.32
CA TYR A 148 0.76 0.95 6.96
C TYR A 148 2.17 0.38 7.14
N ASP A 149 2.36 -0.43 8.17
CA ASP A 149 3.61 -1.14 8.36
C ASP A 149 3.87 -2.12 7.22
N SER A 150 5.14 -2.36 6.95
CA SER A 150 5.60 -3.39 5.99
C SER A 150 6.72 -4.26 6.56
N GLY A 151 7.05 -4.09 7.85
CA GLY A 151 8.10 -4.83 8.54
C GLY A 151 9.50 -4.61 8.01
N ALA A 152 10.47 -5.32 8.60
CA ALA A 152 11.86 -5.29 8.17
C ALA A 152 12.05 -6.07 6.87
N ARG A 153 12.72 -5.49 5.90
CA ARG A 153 13.11 -6.17 4.67
C ARG A 153 14.49 -6.79 4.83
N CYS A 154 14.57 -8.07 4.47
CA CYS A 154 15.74 -8.92 4.61
C CYS A 154 16.02 -9.68 3.31
N PHE A 155 17.23 -10.17 3.13
CA PHE A 155 17.58 -11.03 1.99
C PHE A 155 17.15 -12.47 2.22
N TYR A 156 16.67 -13.12 1.17
CA TYR A 156 16.46 -14.55 1.14
C TYR A 156 16.86 -15.13 -0.23
N ASN A 157 17.42 -16.33 -0.25
CA ASN A 157 17.88 -16.96 -1.49
C ASN A 157 17.96 -18.49 -1.36
N ALA A 158 18.11 -19.16 -2.51
CA ALA A 158 18.23 -20.62 -2.60
C ALA A 158 19.67 -21.12 -2.50
N ARG A 159 20.70 -20.25 -2.49
CA ARG A 159 22.09 -20.62 -2.71
C ARG A 159 22.94 -20.74 -1.44
N ARG A 160 22.93 -19.71 -0.58
CA ARG A 160 23.82 -19.60 0.59
C ARG A 160 23.35 -18.58 1.61
N PRO A 161 23.79 -18.68 2.88
CA PRO A 161 23.64 -17.59 3.83
C PRO A 161 24.34 -16.34 3.31
N VAL A 162 23.77 -15.17 3.61
CA VAL A 162 24.37 -13.86 3.36
C VAL A 162 24.76 -13.28 4.72
N VAL A 163 26.04 -13.19 5.02
CA VAL A 163 26.56 -12.61 6.27
C VAL A 163 27.10 -11.20 6.03
N SER A 164 27.68 -10.96 4.87
CA SER A 164 28.26 -9.68 4.47
C SER A 164 27.85 -9.30 3.03
N PRO A 165 28.06 -8.04 2.59
CA PRO A 165 27.80 -7.65 1.21
C PRO A 165 28.49 -8.53 0.16
N THR A 166 29.67 -9.04 0.46
CA THR A 166 30.44 -9.90 -0.47
C THR A 166 29.72 -11.21 -0.78
N ASP A 167 28.87 -11.70 0.12
CA ASP A 167 28.11 -12.94 -0.10
C ASP A 167 26.97 -12.76 -1.12
N LEU A 168 26.62 -11.51 -1.42
CA LEU A 168 25.65 -11.18 -2.48
C LEU A 168 26.27 -11.16 -3.87
N HIS A 169 27.63 -11.18 -3.99
CA HIS A 169 28.28 -11.13 -5.29
C HIS A 169 27.83 -12.27 -6.20
N GLY A 170 27.41 -11.89 -7.41
CA GLY A 170 26.95 -12.79 -8.44
C GLY A 170 25.53 -13.31 -8.28
N LEU A 171 24.88 -13.12 -7.12
CA LEU A 171 23.49 -13.53 -6.94
C LEU A 171 22.56 -12.60 -7.71
N LYS A 172 21.62 -13.19 -8.44
CA LYS A 172 20.50 -12.51 -9.08
C LYS A 172 19.40 -12.34 -8.04
N ILE A 173 19.30 -11.14 -7.48
CA ILE A 173 18.34 -10.83 -6.42
C ILE A 173 17.21 -9.96 -6.97
N ARG A 174 15.99 -10.47 -6.86
CA ARG A 174 14.81 -9.69 -7.23
C ARG A 174 14.63 -8.49 -6.31
N VAL A 175 14.27 -7.37 -6.90
CA VAL A 175 13.88 -6.14 -6.20
C VAL A 175 12.55 -5.59 -6.77
N PRO A 176 11.80 -4.76 -6.03
CA PRO A 176 10.72 -3.98 -6.62
C PRO A 176 11.27 -3.01 -7.67
N ALA A 177 10.40 -2.48 -8.53
CA ALA A 177 10.76 -1.51 -9.56
C ALA A 177 11.08 -0.13 -8.94
N SER A 178 12.18 -0.03 -8.21
CA SER A 178 12.65 1.13 -7.48
C SER A 178 14.15 1.36 -7.72
N ASP A 179 14.51 2.55 -8.18
CA ASP A 179 15.92 2.91 -8.43
C ASP A 179 16.77 2.82 -7.16
N ILE A 180 16.20 3.14 -6.00
CA ILE A 180 16.90 3.02 -4.71
C ILE A 180 17.31 1.56 -4.47
N PHE A 181 16.36 0.61 -4.59
CA PHE A 181 16.65 -0.81 -4.36
C PHE A 181 17.60 -1.38 -5.41
N ILE A 182 17.45 -0.99 -6.68
CA ILE A 182 18.36 -1.39 -7.75
C ILE A 182 19.79 -0.92 -7.45
N ARG A 183 19.95 0.35 -7.09
CA ARG A 183 21.27 0.93 -6.77
C ARG A 183 21.87 0.31 -5.50
N MET A 184 21.08 0.15 -4.46
CA MET A 184 21.48 -0.45 -3.20
C MET A 184 22.02 -1.87 -3.41
N LEU A 185 21.28 -2.72 -4.12
CA LEU A 185 21.71 -4.10 -4.37
C LEU A 185 22.99 -4.17 -5.25
N ARG A 186 23.12 -3.27 -6.23
CA ARG A 186 24.37 -3.15 -7.01
C ARG A 186 25.56 -2.79 -6.12
N MET A 187 25.39 -1.89 -5.17
CA MET A 187 26.43 -1.52 -4.22
C MET A 187 26.83 -2.69 -3.31
N PHE A 188 25.86 -3.54 -2.95
CA PHE A 188 26.14 -4.78 -2.22
C PHE A 188 26.75 -5.88 -3.08
N GLY A 189 26.92 -5.66 -4.39
CA GLY A 189 27.54 -6.61 -5.32
C GLY A 189 26.59 -7.64 -5.94
N ALA A 190 25.28 -7.54 -5.68
CA ALA A 190 24.28 -8.37 -6.31
C ALA A 190 23.96 -7.92 -7.74
N ASN A 191 23.29 -8.80 -8.49
CA ASN A 191 22.65 -8.50 -9.78
C ASN A 191 21.15 -8.26 -9.55
N PRO A 192 20.70 -7.00 -9.33
CA PRO A 192 19.29 -6.72 -9.09
C PRO A 192 18.44 -6.95 -10.32
N THR A 193 17.37 -7.70 -10.16
CA THR A 193 16.40 -8.04 -11.21
C THR A 193 15.03 -7.51 -10.82
N PRO A 194 14.55 -6.39 -11.39
CA PRO A 194 13.22 -5.88 -11.11
C PRO A 194 12.13 -6.81 -11.64
N LEU A 195 11.25 -7.32 -10.75
CA LEU A 195 10.09 -8.14 -11.09
C LEU A 195 8.90 -7.77 -10.21
N ALA A 196 7.68 -8.00 -10.67
CA ALA A 196 6.49 -7.89 -9.83
C ALA A 196 6.50 -8.96 -8.72
N LEU A 197 5.79 -8.70 -7.60
CA LEU A 197 5.76 -9.62 -6.46
C LEU A 197 5.24 -11.01 -6.86
N GLY A 198 4.21 -11.08 -7.69
CA GLY A 198 3.62 -12.34 -8.13
C GLY A 198 4.51 -13.18 -9.06
N GLU A 199 5.61 -12.61 -9.57
CA GLU A 199 6.56 -13.30 -10.46
C GLU A 199 7.75 -13.91 -9.69
N VAL A 200 7.91 -13.59 -8.40
CA VAL A 200 9.11 -13.94 -7.62
C VAL A 200 9.22 -15.45 -7.40
N PHE A 201 8.12 -16.10 -7.03
CA PHE A 201 8.13 -17.55 -6.79
C PHE A 201 8.56 -18.32 -8.05
N SER A 202 7.89 -18.09 -9.16
CA SER A 202 8.22 -18.73 -10.43
C SER A 202 9.61 -18.34 -10.94
N GLY A 203 10.05 -17.12 -10.69
CA GLY A 203 11.39 -16.66 -11.02
C GLY A 203 12.49 -17.42 -10.27
N MET A 204 12.26 -17.82 -9.01
CA MET A 204 13.18 -18.67 -8.23
C MET A 204 13.12 -20.12 -8.73
N GLU A 205 11.94 -20.69 -8.92
CA GLU A 205 11.76 -22.05 -9.42
C GLU A 205 12.43 -22.28 -10.79
N THR A 206 12.36 -21.30 -11.68
CA THR A 206 12.98 -21.35 -13.02
C THR A 206 14.45 -20.89 -13.02
N HIS A 207 15.04 -20.55 -11.86
CA HIS A 207 16.38 -20.01 -11.72
C HIS A 207 16.66 -18.73 -12.53
N MET A 208 15.60 -17.98 -12.88
CA MET A 208 15.71 -16.62 -13.42
C MET A 208 16.35 -15.70 -12.40
N ILE A 209 15.99 -15.88 -11.13
CA ILE A 209 16.60 -15.22 -9.95
C ILE A 209 17.06 -16.27 -8.94
N ASP A 210 18.05 -15.94 -8.12
CA ASP A 210 18.56 -16.79 -7.05
C ASP A 210 17.84 -16.54 -5.71
N GLY A 211 17.19 -15.40 -5.59
CA GLY A 211 16.48 -14.97 -4.40
C GLY A 211 15.85 -13.59 -4.55
N ALA A 212 15.41 -13.03 -3.43
CA ALA A 212 14.84 -11.69 -3.38
C ALA A 212 15.10 -11.04 -2.02
N GLU A 213 14.55 -9.84 -1.83
CA GLU A 213 14.48 -9.18 -0.54
C GLU A 213 13.02 -8.78 -0.27
N ASN A 214 12.56 -9.00 0.95
CA ASN A 214 11.24 -8.61 1.43
C ASN A 214 11.13 -8.79 2.95
N ASN A 215 9.94 -8.49 3.51
CA ASN A 215 9.62 -8.78 4.91
C ASN A 215 9.22 -10.26 5.11
N MET A 216 9.31 -10.74 6.36
CA MET A 216 9.00 -12.11 6.74
C MET A 216 7.57 -12.51 6.39
N ARG A 217 6.61 -11.63 6.59
CA ARG A 217 5.21 -11.90 6.30
C ARG A 217 4.95 -12.14 4.81
N SER A 218 5.57 -11.33 3.93
CA SER A 218 5.49 -11.54 2.47
C SER A 218 6.23 -12.80 2.03
N PHE A 219 7.40 -13.08 2.60
CA PHE A 219 8.17 -14.31 2.35
C PHE A 219 7.31 -15.55 2.61
N TYR A 220 6.58 -15.55 3.74
CA TYR A 220 5.65 -16.62 4.08
C TYR A 220 4.41 -16.65 3.19
N SER A 221 3.67 -15.54 3.09
CA SER A 221 2.37 -15.51 2.42
C SER A 221 2.44 -15.72 0.91
N SER A 222 3.57 -15.38 0.28
CA SER A 222 3.84 -15.65 -1.13
C SER A 222 4.52 -17.01 -1.37
N ARG A 223 4.69 -17.81 -0.32
CA ARG A 223 5.33 -19.13 -0.33
C ARG A 223 6.78 -19.13 -0.84
N HIS A 224 7.46 -17.99 -0.82
CA HIS A 224 8.83 -17.86 -1.30
C HIS A 224 9.80 -18.76 -0.52
N PHE A 225 9.48 -19.10 0.72
CA PHE A 225 10.25 -20.01 1.58
C PHE A 225 10.37 -21.43 1.01
N GLU A 226 9.48 -21.84 0.12
CA GLU A 226 9.55 -23.15 -0.53
C GLU A 226 10.65 -23.20 -1.60
N ALA A 227 10.95 -22.05 -2.23
CA ALA A 227 11.99 -21.92 -3.24
C ALA A 227 13.29 -21.30 -2.71
N ALA A 228 13.33 -20.77 -1.48
CA ALA A 228 14.49 -20.10 -0.89
C ALA A 228 14.72 -20.58 0.55
N SER A 229 15.78 -21.37 0.74
CA SER A 229 16.09 -22.02 2.01
C SER A 229 16.89 -21.17 3.01
N TYR A 230 17.37 -20.00 2.62
CA TYR A 230 18.19 -19.11 3.44
C TYR A 230 17.53 -17.75 3.62
N TRP A 231 17.37 -17.35 4.87
CA TRP A 231 16.93 -16.02 5.28
C TRP A 231 18.04 -15.33 6.05
N SER A 232 18.49 -14.17 5.60
CA SER A 232 19.57 -13.40 6.24
C SER A 232 18.99 -12.09 6.78
N GLN A 233 19.04 -11.91 8.11
CA GLN A 233 18.38 -10.83 8.85
C GLN A 233 19.12 -9.51 8.67
N SER A 234 18.98 -8.90 7.50
CA SER A 234 19.72 -7.69 7.13
C SER A 234 19.04 -6.40 7.54
N ASP A 235 17.73 -6.41 7.75
CA ASP A 235 16.93 -5.26 8.17
C ASP A 235 17.27 -3.96 7.43
N HIS A 236 17.61 -4.08 6.14
CA HIS A 236 18.19 -3.00 5.35
C HIS A 236 17.16 -1.92 4.99
N SER A 237 15.88 -2.17 5.18
CA SER A 237 14.79 -1.22 4.98
C SER A 237 13.56 -1.59 5.81
N TYR A 238 12.87 -0.57 6.37
CA TYR A 238 11.56 -0.68 7.01
C TYR A 238 10.52 0.16 6.27
N ALA A 239 10.73 0.38 4.98
CA ALA A 239 9.88 1.27 4.19
C ALA A 239 8.42 0.80 4.20
N PRO A 240 7.48 1.69 4.61
CA PRO A 240 6.08 1.34 4.80
C PRO A 240 5.29 1.22 3.50
N ASP A 241 4.06 0.73 3.62
CA ASP A 241 3.06 0.74 2.56
C ASP A 241 2.21 2.02 2.63
N VAL A 242 1.63 2.43 1.52
CA VAL A 242 0.73 3.60 1.45
C VAL A 242 -0.62 3.17 0.89
N LEU A 243 -1.68 3.54 1.59
CA LEU A 243 -3.06 3.43 1.08
C LEU A 243 -3.41 4.72 0.36
N LEU A 244 -3.77 4.59 -0.89
CA LEU A 244 -4.07 5.69 -1.83
C LEU A 244 -5.50 5.60 -2.33
N ILE A 245 -6.12 6.76 -2.57
CA ILE A 245 -7.40 6.89 -3.28
C ILE A 245 -7.23 7.83 -4.48
N SER A 246 -7.93 7.56 -5.56
CA SER A 246 -8.07 8.47 -6.69
C SER A 246 -8.62 9.82 -6.21
N LYS A 247 -7.98 10.92 -6.58
CA LYS A 247 -8.47 12.27 -6.28
C LYS A 247 -9.86 12.51 -6.89
N ARG A 248 -10.13 11.91 -8.05
CA ARG A 248 -11.47 11.98 -8.70
C ARG A 248 -12.50 11.23 -7.89
N SER A 249 -12.22 10.00 -7.46
CA SER A 249 -13.14 9.19 -6.69
C SER A 249 -13.45 9.83 -5.33
N LEU A 250 -12.42 10.34 -4.64
CA LEU A 250 -12.64 11.04 -3.37
C LEU A 250 -13.46 12.33 -3.56
N ALA A 251 -13.22 13.08 -4.64
CA ALA A 251 -13.97 14.30 -4.94
C ALA A 251 -15.45 14.03 -5.33
N ALA A 252 -15.73 12.84 -5.86
CA ALA A 252 -17.10 12.42 -6.21
C ALA A 252 -17.96 12.03 -4.98
N LEU A 253 -17.33 11.81 -3.82
CA LEU A 253 -18.04 11.55 -2.57
C LEU A 253 -18.70 12.84 -2.04
N THR A 254 -19.81 12.70 -1.30
CA THR A 254 -20.37 13.82 -0.54
C THR A 254 -19.33 14.32 0.49
N PRO A 255 -19.41 15.57 0.96
CA PRO A 255 -18.49 16.06 2.01
C PRO A 255 -18.45 15.15 3.24
N ALA A 256 -19.60 14.69 3.73
CA ALA A 256 -19.71 13.81 4.89
C ALA A 256 -19.07 12.43 4.62
N ASP A 257 -19.27 11.85 3.43
CA ASP A 257 -18.66 10.56 3.08
C ASP A 257 -17.15 10.67 2.89
N ARG A 258 -16.69 11.81 2.40
CA ARG A 258 -15.24 12.08 2.27
C ARG A 258 -14.56 12.17 3.63
N GLU A 259 -15.17 12.88 4.56
CA GLU A 259 -14.68 12.97 5.93
C GLU A 259 -14.68 11.60 6.61
N LEU A 260 -15.77 10.84 6.47
CA LEU A 260 -15.88 9.48 6.98
C LEU A 260 -14.83 8.56 6.38
N MET A 261 -14.59 8.59 5.06
CA MET A 261 -13.55 7.82 4.38
C MET A 261 -12.16 8.12 4.96
N ILE A 262 -11.79 9.40 5.07
CA ILE A 262 -10.49 9.82 5.59
C ILE A 262 -10.33 9.40 7.06
N ALA A 263 -11.35 9.62 7.88
CA ALA A 263 -11.31 9.25 9.29
C ALA A 263 -11.19 7.73 9.49
N THR A 264 -11.98 6.96 8.73
CA THR A 264 -11.95 5.48 8.79
C THR A 264 -10.61 4.94 8.30
N ALA A 265 -10.05 5.49 7.21
CA ALA A 265 -8.75 5.08 6.71
C ALA A 265 -7.63 5.37 7.73
N ARG A 266 -7.67 6.50 8.43
CA ARG A 266 -6.72 6.80 9.51
C ARG A 266 -6.87 5.84 10.70
N ALA A 267 -8.10 5.56 11.10
CA ALA A 267 -8.38 4.60 12.19
C ALA A 267 -7.91 3.18 11.85
N SER A 268 -7.94 2.79 10.58
CA SER A 268 -7.50 1.47 10.13
C SER A 268 -6.01 1.18 10.37
N VAL A 269 -5.18 2.21 10.61
CA VAL A 269 -3.75 2.03 10.94
C VAL A 269 -3.59 1.20 12.22
N GLY A 270 -4.39 1.48 13.25
CA GLY A 270 -4.38 0.69 14.48
C GLY A 270 -4.80 -0.77 14.27
N VAL A 271 -5.84 -0.98 13.46
CA VAL A 271 -6.31 -2.33 13.09
C VAL A 271 -5.21 -3.09 12.35
N MET A 272 -4.59 -2.44 11.36
CA MET A 272 -3.53 -3.06 10.55
C MET A 272 -2.31 -3.41 11.42
N ARG A 273 -1.88 -2.53 12.34
CA ARG A 273 -0.75 -2.80 13.23
C ARG A 273 -1.00 -3.99 14.15
N ALA A 274 -2.20 -4.11 14.71
CA ALA A 274 -2.57 -5.27 15.53
C ALA A 274 -2.48 -6.58 14.74
N LEU A 275 -3.05 -6.60 13.53
CA LEU A 275 -2.96 -7.75 12.61
C LEU A 275 -1.52 -8.06 12.19
N TRP A 276 -0.71 -7.02 12.02
CA TRP A 276 0.69 -7.16 11.64
C TRP A 276 1.50 -7.85 12.74
N ASP A 277 1.41 -7.32 13.96
CA ASP A 277 2.19 -7.80 15.11
C ASP A 277 1.88 -9.29 15.42
N GLU A 278 0.60 -9.68 15.29
CA GLU A 278 0.18 -11.08 15.43
C GLU A 278 0.73 -11.96 14.31
N SER A 279 0.64 -11.50 13.05
CA SER A 279 0.95 -12.33 11.88
C SER A 279 2.44 -12.49 11.60
N ASP A 280 3.29 -11.53 11.99
CA ASP A 280 4.73 -11.59 11.72
C ASP A 280 5.42 -12.70 12.52
N ALA A 281 5.10 -12.81 13.81
CA ALA A 281 5.61 -13.88 14.67
C ALA A 281 5.18 -15.26 14.18
N ALA A 282 3.91 -15.40 13.76
CA ALA A 282 3.39 -16.65 13.21
C ALA A 282 4.08 -17.04 11.90
N ALA A 283 4.33 -16.07 11.02
CA ALA A 283 5.05 -16.29 9.77
C ALA A 283 6.48 -16.77 10.02
N ARG A 284 7.21 -16.12 10.94
CA ARG A 284 8.58 -16.53 11.31
C ARG A 284 8.62 -17.96 11.83
N LYS A 285 7.69 -18.31 12.75
CA LYS A 285 7.60 -19.68 13.24
C LYS A 285 7.36 -20.68 12.11
N ALA A 286 6.40 -20.42 11.24
CA ALA A 286 6.04 -21.33 10.16
C ALA A 286 7.21 -21.58 9.17
N VAL A 287 7.99 -20.56 8.81
CA VAL A 287 9.13 -20.73 7.90
C VAL A 287 10.30 -21.48 8.57
N VAL A 288 10.51 -21.29 9.87
CA VAL A 288 11.49 -22.05 10.64
C VAL A 288 11.10 -23.52 10.75
N ASP A 289 9.83 -23.80 11.09
CA ASP A 289 9.28 -25.15 11.16
C ASP A 289 9.37 -25.89 9.80
N TYR A 290 9.27 -25.16 8.68
CA TYR A 290 9.47 -25.68 7.33
C TYR A 290 10.93 -26.04 7.02
N GLY A 291 11.90 -25.46 7.73
CA GLY A 291 13.33 -25.75 7.57
C GLY A 291 14.15 -24.61 6.96
N VAL A 292 13.62 -23.39 6.89
CA VAL A 292 14.38 -22.21 6.47
C VAL A 292 15.48 -21.91 7.49
N ARG A 293 16.71 -21.71 6.99
CA ARG A 293 17.88 -21.36 7.81
C ARG A 293 17.96 -19.84 7.93
N ILE A 294 17.86 -19.37 9.16
CA ILE A 294 17.94 -17.94 9.49
C ILE A 294 19.35 -17.65 10.04
N ASN A 295 19.98 -16.60 9.55
CA ASN A 295 21.27 -16.10 10.06
C ASN A 295 21.24 -14.57 10.22
N ASP A 296 22.09 -14.10 11.15
CA ASP A 296 22.40 -12.68 11.27
C ASP A 296 23.44 -12.24 10.23
N VAL A 297 23.56 -10.93 10.04
CA VAL A 297 24.50 -10.31 9.09
C VAL A 297 25.47 -9.35 9.81
N ASP A 298 26.61 -9.03 9.18
CA ASP A 298 27.45 -7.89 9.56
C ASP A 298 26.75 -6.58 9.13
N LEU A 299 25.86 -6.10 9.98
CA LEU A 299 25.04 -4.92 9.74
C LEU A 299 25.91 -3.68 9.41
N GLU A 300 27.05 -3.52 10.10
CA GLU A 300 27.93 -2.37 9.90
C GLU A 300 28.63 -2.42 8.53
N ALA A 301 28.94 -3.61 8.01
CA ALA A 301 29.45 -3.74 6.65
C ALA A 301 28.43 -3.28 5.62
N PHE A 302 27.15 -3.66 5.77
CA PHE A 302 26.07 -3.22 4.89
C PHE A 302 25.82 -1.72 4.97
N LYS A 303 25.81 -1.14 6.16
CA LYS A 303 25.68 0.31 6.37
C LYS A 303 26.83 1.08 5.70
N ARG A 304 28.08 0.65 5.88
CA ARG A 304 29.25 1.29 5.24
C ARG A 304 29.15 1.29 3.72
N VAL A 305 28.77 0.16 3.14
CA VAL A 305 28.65 0.03 1.68
C VAL A 305 27.51 0.89 1.12
N SER A 306 26.40 1.02 1.84
CA SER A 306 25.25 1.83 1.40
C SER A 306 25.36 3.33 1.68
N ALA A 307 26.31 3.77 2.52
CA ALA A 307 26.46 5.18 2.91
C ALA A 307 26.62 6.17 1.72
N PRO A 308 27.31 5.87 0.62
CA PRO A 308 27.35 6.77 -0.54
C PRO A 308 25.98 6.97 -1.20
N LEU A 309 25.13 5.94 -1.22
CA LEU A 309 23.77 6.07 -1.76
C LEU A 309 22.95 7.06 -0.94
N LEU A 310 23.02 6.95 0.39
CA LEU A 310 22.37 7.89 1.30
C LEU A 310 22.81 9.33 1.01
N LYS A 311 24.12 9.60 0.92
CA LYS A 311 24.67 10.93 0.62
C LYS A 311 24.16 11.49 -0.72
N ASP A 312 24.01 10.65 -1.72
CA ASP A 312 23.50 11.05 -3.05
C ASP A 312 22.05 11.57 -2.97
N TYR A 313 21.18 10.81 -2.31
CA TYR A 313 19.77 11.19 -2.18
C TYR A 313 19.58 12.43 -1.29
N LEU A 314 20.38 12.59 -0.24
CA LEU A 314 20.32 13.73 0.68
C LEU A 314 20.85 15.05 0.08
N ARG A 315 21.34 15.05 -1.16
CA ARG A 315 21.58 16.30 -1.90
C ARG A 315 20.28 17.05 -2.25
N LYS A 316 19.13 16.36 -2.22
CA LYS A 316 17.82 16.94 -2.44
C LYS A 316 17.30 17.50 -1.12
N PRO A 317 17.07 18.84 -0.99
CA PRO A 317 16.71 19.46 0.28
C PRO A 317 15.45 18.88 0.92
N GLU A 318 14.46 18.50 0.11
CA GLU A 318 13.22 17.90 0.60
C GLU A 318 13.42 16.52 1.22
N LEU A 319 14.34 15.71 0.66
CA LEU A 319 14.69 14.40 1.20
C LEU A 319 15.56 14.52 2.45
N ASP A 320 16.52 15.43 2.45
CA ASP A 320 17.36 15.72 3.63
C ASP A 320 16.51 16.19 4.81
N SER A 321 15.55 17.10 4.56
CA SER A 321 14.63 17.57 5.59
C SER A 321 13.80 16.42 6.20
N LEU A 322 13.23 15.53 5.37
CA LEU A 322 12.48 14.37 5.86
C LEU A 322 13.39 13.38 6.57
N TYR A 323 14.59 13.13 6.05
CA TYR A 323 15.56 12.24 6.66
C TYR A 323 15.93 12.72 8.08
N ARG A 324 16.27 14.00 8.25
CA ARG A 324 16.59 14.57 9.59
C ARG A 324 15.41 14.41 10.54
N ARG A 325 14.20 14.74 10.12
CA ARG A 325 12.99 14.55 10.94
C ARG A 325 12.77 13.10 11.35
N ILE A 326 13.07 12.14 10.46
CA ILE A 326 13.02 10.71 10.81
C ILE A 326 14.09 10.40 11.86
N ARG A 327 15.34 10.84 11.65
CA ARG A 327 16.45 10.52 12.55
C ARG A 327 16.34 11.18 13.93
N ASP A 328 15.72 12.35 14.03
CA ASP A 328 15.45 13.05 15.29
C ASP A 328 14.44 12.28 16.18
N LEU A 329 13.74 11.30 15.61
CA LEU A 329 12.75 10.44 16.29
C LEU A 329 13.27 9.03 16.59
N ALA A 330 14.56 8.77 16.40
CA ALA A 330 15.19 7.47 16.61
C ALA A 330 15.16 6.96 18.06
#